data_3a1a144cce7ca4c04e42a22ae29c6909
#
_entry.id   3a1a144cce7ca4c04e42a22ae29c6909
#
_cell.length_a   1.000
_cell.length_b   1.000
_cell.length_c   1.000
_cell.angle_alpha   90.00
_cell.angle_beta   90.00
_cell.angle_gamma   90.00
#
_symmetry.space_group_name_H-M   'P 1'
#
loop_
_entity.id
_entity.type
_entity.pdbx_description
1 polymer ?
#
loop_
_entity_poly.entity_id
_entity_poly.type
_entity_poly.pdbx_seq_one_letter_code
_entity_poly.pdbx_strand_id
1 'polypeptide(L)'
;SEGDRPEPTAQAEQVTAATAQVPQAAIEELTDGLDGDSGEAGNIEPAEPQPRSETFLRERLGLNPLGWTLAPAVRLRGWVVTAVVTVVAALTRLIGLSHPHSLMFDEIYYVKDAYALWHNGYESTWKDGADALFAKGDFSALTTDPSYIVHPQLGKWLIGLGMEIFGADSSFGWRFMPAVAGILTVALLARLTLRLTHSPALAGVAGLLLAVDGVGITESRIGLLDVFIGLFGLLTVYCLVRDREWFRSRLAAGLDGTLPGAWAPLPLLRPWLLAAGLSAGLTCSIKWSGAYLLAAVGILVVVWDLTALRRLEARSWLADGILHRGGLDFLHLVPVAFAVYVAGWWSWFTHAGAYKHGWAEQMRQAGTPVRSWLPDSLNDLLEYHLSMYRFHVSLDSTHPYMSKPIGW
;
A
#
# COMPACT_ATOMS: atom_id res chain seq x y z
N SER A 1 -43.48 27.44 -43.93
CA SER A 1 -42.77 26.75 -45.01
C SER A 1 -41.79 25.76 -44.34
N GLU A 2 -42.18 24.58 -44.14
CA GLU A 2 -42.19 23.30 -44.92
C GLU A 2 -40.98 23.22 -45.84
N GLY A 3 -40.22 22.18 -45.65
CA GLY A 3 -39.13 21.76 -46.51
C GLY A 3 -38.23 20.82 -45.87
N ASP A 4 -38.51 19.59 -45.97
CA ASP A 4 -37.81 18.45 -46.56
C ASP A 4 -36.88 17.64 -45.65
N ARG A 5 -37.40 16.46 -45.28
CA ARG A 5 -36.60 15.30 -44.81
C ARG A 5 -36.32 14.40 -46.02
N PRO A 6 -35.12 13.95 -46.26
CA PRO A 6 -34.91 12.79 -47.11
C PRO A 6 -35.04 11.48 -46.30
N GLU A 7 -35.73 10.52 -46.87
CA GLU A 7 -35.90 9.12 -46.45
C GLU A 7 -34.59 8.34 -46.45
N PRO A 8 -34.48 7.30 -45.59
CA PRO A 8 -33.33 6.42 -45.60
C PRO A 8 -33.46 5.34 -46.65
N THR A 9 -32.51 5.31 -47.57
CA THR A 9 -32.32 4.22 -48.55
C THR A 9 -31.81 2.96 -47.87
N ALA A 10 -32.51 1.88 -48.17
CA ALA A 10 -32.22 0.51 -47.77
C ALA A 10 -30.87 0.03 -48.36
N GLN A 11 -29.91 -0.24 -47.50
CA GLN A 11 -28.78 -1.14 -47.72
C GLN A 11 -28.29 -1.75 -46.37
N ALA A 12 -29.14 -2.59 -45.82
CA ALA A 12 -28.81 -3.46 -44.72
C ALA A 12 -29.30 -4.86 -45.05
N GLU A 13 -28.54 -5.58 -45.83
CA GLU A 13 -28.60 -7.04 -45.92
C GLU A 13 -27.35 -7.55 -46.69
N GLN A 14 -26.61 -8.38 -46.01
CA GLN A 14 -25.50 -9.25 -46.44
C GLN A 14 -24.14 -8.92 -45.81
N VAL A 15 -24.01 -9.27 -44.54
CA VAL A 15 -22.71 -9.80 -44.02
C VAL A 15 -23.02 -11.14 -43.37
N THR A 16 -23.12 -12.16 -44.21
CA THR A 16 -23.13 -13.57 -43.81
C THR A 16 -21.71 -14.00 -43.55
N ALA A 17 -21.51 -14.56 -42.37
CA ALA A 17 -20.48 -15.53 -41.95
C ALA A 17 -19.38 -15.90 -42.97
N ALA A 18 -18.21 -15.36 -42.78
CA ALA A 18 -16.97 -15.95 -43.26
C ALA A 18 -16.20 -16.55 -42.10
N THR A 19 -16.47 -17.81 -41.76
CA THR A 19 -15.62 -18.66 -40.92
C THR A 19 -14.33 -18.90 -41.70
N ALA A 20 -13.27 -18.21 -41.35
CA ALA A 20 -11.92 -18.47 -41.88
C ALA A 20 -11.47 -19.84 -41.40
N GLN A 21 -11.57 -20.85 -42.26
CA GLN A 21 -10.88 -22.14 -42.08
C GLN A 21 -9.38 -21.89 -42.27
N VAL A 22 -8.60 -22.11 -41.23
CA VAL A 22 -7.13 -22.14 -41.30
C VAL A 22 -6.75 -23.39 -42.09
N PRO A 23 -5.94 -23.27 -43.19
CA PRO A 23 -5.50 -24.44 -43.97
C PRO A 23 -4.68 -25.36 -43.13
N GLN A 24 -4.99 -26.66 -43.17
CA GLN A 24 -4.33 -27.74 -42.42
C GLN A 24 -2.83 -27.85 -42.71
N ALA A 25 -2.35 -27.39 -43.86
CA ALA A 25 -0.94 -27.30 -44.23
C ALA A 25 -0.10 -26.32 -43.39
N ALA A 26 -0.75 -25.30 -42.75
CA ALA A 26 -0.06 -24.35 -41.88
C ALA A 26 0.18 -24.90 -40.45
N ILE A 27 -0.48 -26.01 -40.11
CA ILE A 27 -0.32 -26.69 -38.82
C ILE A 27 0.81 -27.75 -38.89
N GLU A 28 1.01 -28.38 -40.06
CA GLU A 28 2.08 -29.36 -40.27
C GLU A 28 3.49 -28.73 -40.38
N GLU A 29 3.59 -27.51 -40.89
CA GLU A 29 4.88 -26.78 -40.95
C GLU A 29 5.38 -26.26 -39.60
N LEU A 30 4.50 -26.21 -38.58
CA LEU A 30 4.82 -25.78 -37.21
C LEU A 30 5.22 -26.94 -36.28
N THR A 31 4.98 -28.19 -36.69
CA THR A 31 5.32 -29.39 -35.90
C THR A 31 6.65 -30.05 -36.34
N ASP A 32 7.13 -29.77 -37.55
CA ASP A 32 8.35 -30.37 -38.10
C ASP A 32 9.65 -29.68 -37.66
N GLY A 33 9.58 -28.64 -36.85
CA GLY A 33 10.73 -27.88 -36.33
C GLY A 33 11.10 -28.17 -34.85
N LEU A 34 10.51 -29.17 -34.21
CA LEU A 34 10.73 -29.45 -32.78
C LEU A 34 11.33 -30.82 -32.44
N ASP A 35 11.74 -31.59 -33.41
CA ASP A 35 12.45 -32.85 -33.18
C ASP A 35 13.98 -32.65 -33.25
N GLY A 36 14.57 -32.23 -32.16
CA GLY A 36 16.03 -32.13 -32.06
C GLY A 36 16.49 -31.52 -30.73
N ASP A 37 16.27 -32.19 -29.63
CA ASP A 37 17.26 -32.42 -28.57
C ASP A 37 16.64 -33.29 -27.45
N SER A 38 17.03 -34.56 -27.42
CA SER A 38 16.71 -35.50 -26.36
C SER A 38 17.65 -35.28 -25.16
N GLY A 39 17.50 -34.15 -24.46
CA GLY A 39 18.08 -33.92 -23.15
C GLY A 39 17.14 -34.43 -22.07
N GLU A 40 17.64 -35.30 -21.20
CA GLU A 40 17.01 -36.01 -20.09
C GLU A 40 15.83 -35.27 -19.48
N ALA A 41 14.62 -35.74 -19.75
CA ALA A 41 13.41 -35.39 -19.02
C ALA A 41 13.56 -35.96 -17.60
N GLY A 42 14.06 -35.12 -16.68
CA GLY A 42 13.95 -35.42 -15.27
C GLY A 42 12.49 -35.74 -14.94
N ASN A 43 12.26 -36.91 -14.38
CA ASN A 43 10.97 -37.38 -13.90
C ASN A 43 10.36 -36.31 -12.97
N ILE A 44 9.50 -35.46 -13.52
CA ILE A 44 8.56 -34.67 -12.74
C ILE A 44 7.50 -35.69 -12.32
N GLU A 45 7.62 -36.21 -11.10
CA GLU A 45 6.52 -36.96 -10.51
C GLU A 45 5.27 -36.09 -10.62
N PRO A 46 4.20 -36.58 -11.26
CA PRO A 46 2.94 -35.84 -11.28
C PRO A 46 2.51 -35.69 -9.82
N ALA A 47 2.26 -34.45 -9.39
CA ALA A 47 1.72 -34.17 -8.07
C ALA A 47 0.54 -35.10 -7.82
N GLU A 48 0.56 -35.85 -6.71
CA GLU A 48 -0.49 -36.80 -6.36
C GLU A 48 -1.86 -36.10 -6.53
N PRO A 49 -2.82 -36.71 -7.22
CA PRO A 49 -4.13 -36.12 -7.42
C PRO A 49 -4.77 -35.89 -6.05
N GLN A 50 -4.97 -34.65 -5.69
CA GLN A 50 -5.64 -34.28 -4.44
C GLN A 50 -7.01 -34.97 -4.36
N PRO A 51 -7.44 -35.43 -3.20
CA PRO A 51 -8.74 -36.09 -3.06
C PRO A 51 -9.85 -35.20 -3.64
N ARG A 52 -10.76 -35.79 -4.42
CA ARG A 52 -11.84 -35.07 -5.14
C ARG A 52 -12.62 -34.11 -4.24
N SER A 53 -12.70 -34.40 -2.97
CA SER A 53 -13.36 -33.65 -1.91
C SER A 53 -12.65 -32.29 -1.60
N GLU A 54 -11.32 -32.25 -1.57
CA GLU A 54 -10.58 -31.00 -1.32
C GLU A 54 -10.67 -30.07 -2.52
N THR A 55 -10.58 -30.59 -3.74
CA THR A 55 -10.76 -29.83 -4.98
C THR A 55 -12.11 -29.12 -5.00
N PHE A 56 -13.19 -29.81 -4.64
CA PHE A 56 -14.53 -29.24 -4.57
C PHE A 56 -14.62 -28.04 -3.60
N LEU A 57 -14.04 -28.16 -2.39
CA LEU A 57 -14.05 -27.05 -1.41
C LEU A 57 -13.21 -25.86 -1.89
N ARG A 58 -12.07 -26.14 -2.53
CA ARG A 58 -11.22 -25.08 -3.10
C ARG A 58 -11.95 -24.30 -4.19
N GLU A 59 -12.63 -24.98 -5.09
CA GLU A 59 -13.45 -24.34 -6.14
C GLU A 59 -14.58 -23.50 -5.55
N ARG A 60 -15.32 -24.01 -4.57
CA ARG A 60 -16.37 -23.26 -3.87
C ARG A 60 -15.85 -22.01 -3.20
N LEU A 61 -14.67 -22.06 -2.62
CA LEU A 61 -14.00 -20.91 -2.01
C LEU A 61 -13.36 -19.96 -3.03
N GLY A 62 -13.43 -20.28 -4.33
CA GLY A 62 -12.83 -19.49 -5.39
C GLY A 62 -11.29 -19.52 -5.34
N LEU A 63 -10.72 -20.63 -4.90
CA LEU A 63 -9.31 -20.94 -4.98
C LEU A 63 -9.03 -21.72 -6.27
N ASN A 64 -7.84 -21.55 -6.84
CA ASN A 64 -7.43 -22.42 -7.94
C ASN A 64 -7.34 -23.88 -7.44
N PRO A 65 -7.97 -24.86 -8.12
CA PRO A 65 -7.90 -26.28 -7.74
C PRO A 65 -6.47 -26.81 -7.63
N LEU A 66 -5.58 -26.34 -8.51
CA LEU A 66 -4.15 -26.72 -8.55
C LEU A 66 -3.27 -25.94 -7.54
N GLY A 67 -3.87 -25.13 -6.65
CA GLY A 67 -3.12 -24.22 -5.78
C GLY A 67 -2.61 -22.98 -6.52
N TRP A 68 -1.93 -22.10 -5.78
CA TRP A 68 -1.36 -20.84 -6.32
C TRP A 68 0.01 -21.06 -7.01
N THR A 69 0.28 -22.23 -7.50
CA THR A 69 1.50 -22.48 -8.26
C THR A 69 1.31 -22.01 -9.68
N LEU A 70 1.79 -20.82 -9.99
CA LEU A 70 1.98 -20.41 -11.38
C LEU A 70 2.92 -21.42 -12.05
N ALA A 71 2.62 -21.84 -13.27
CA ALA A 71 3.55 -22.62 -14.06
C ALA A 71 4.93 -21.94 -14.04
N PRO A 72 6.05 -22.71 -13.96
CA PRO A 72 7.40 -22.14 -13.84
C PRO A 72 7.68 -21.05 -14.86
N ALA A 73 7.26 -21.24 -16.11
CA ALA A 73 7.41 -20.27 -17.19
C ALA A 73 6.62 -18.96 -16.92
N VAL A 74 5.40 -19.04 -16.42
CA VAL A 74 4.59 -17.87 -16.08
C VAL A 74 5.21 -17.12 -14.89
N ARG A 75 5.72 -17.86 -13.90
CA ARG A 75 6.41 -17.30 -12.74
C ARG A 75 7.68 -16.57 -13.16
N LEU A 76 8.51 -17.17 -14.03
CA LEU A 76 9.72 -16.54 -14.54
C LEU A 76 9.38 -15.27 -15.34
N ARG A 77 8.45 -15.37 -16.31
CA ARG A 77 7.99 -14.20 -17.09
C ARG A 77 7.48 -13.10 -16.18
N GLY A 78 6.73 -13.44 -15.14
CA GLY A 78 6.24 -12.49 -14.14
C GLY A 78 7.35 -11.78 -13.39
N TRP A 79 8.44 -12.46 -13.03
CA TRP A 79 9.62 -11.83 -12.42
C TRP A 79 10.39 -10.96 -13.41
N VAL A 80 10.58 -11.41 -14.63
CA VAL A 80 11.24 -10.62 -15.70
C VAL A 80 10.47 -9.33 -15.95
N VAL A 81 9.15 -9.41 -16.13
CA VAL A 81 8.31 -8.24 -16.34
C VAL A 81 8.37 -7.28 -15.13
N THR A 82 8.29 -7.81 -13.91
CA THR A 82 8.43 -6.99 -12.70
C THR A 82 9.79 -6.28 -12.68
N ALA A 83 10.88 -6.98 -12.97
CA ALA A 83 12.21 -6.38 -13.03
C ALA A 83 12.31 -5.28 -14.09
N VAL A 84 11.78 -5.50 -15.30
CA VAL A 84 11.79 -4.51 -16.38
C VAL A 84 11.06 -3.23 -15.98
N VAL A 85 9.81 -3.33 -15.48
CA VAL A 85 9.04 -2.14 -15.06
C VAL A 85 9.67 -1.44 -13.85
N THR A 86 10.34 -2.20 -12.97
CA THR A 86 11.08 -1.63 -11.83
C THR A 86 12.30 -0.85 -12.31
N VAL A 87 13.02 -1.35 -13.31
CA VAL A 87 14.13 -0.62 -13.94
C VAL A 87 13.63 0.67 -14.60
N VAL A 88 12.53 0.61 -15.35
CA VAL A 88 11.91 1.82 -15.93
C VAL A 88 11.55 2.83 -14.82
N ALA A 89 10.94 2.35 -13.73
CA ALA A 89 10.62 3.19 -12.58
C ALA A 89 11.86 3.82 -11.92
N ALA A 90 12.96 3.07 -11.82
CA ALA A 90 14.23 3.56 -11.29
C ALA A 90 14.83 4.64 -12.20
N LEU A 91 14.85 4.43 -13.50
CA LEU A 91 15.36 5.40 -14.47
C LEU A 91 14.58 6.72 -14.42
N THR A 92 13.24 6.65 -14.42
CA THR A 92 12.38 7.85 -14.39
C THR A 92 12.47 8.62 -13.07
N ARG A 93 12.83 7.97 -11.97
CA ARG A 93 12.86 8.57 -10.63
C ARG A 93 14.25 8.99 -10.17
N LEU A 94 15.30 8.28 -10.55
CA LEU A 94 16.66 8.56 -10.07
C LEU A 94 17.48 9.47 -11.01
N ILE A 95 17.23 9.43 -12.32
CA ILE A 95 17.98 10.28 -13.25
C ILE A 95 17.64 11.76 -13.00
N GLY A 96 18.67 12.56 -12.72
CA GLY A 96 18.51 13.97 -12.42
C GLY A 96 17.75 14.27 -11.12
N LEU A 97 17.73 13.35 -10.14
CA LEU A 97 17.00 13.51 -8.89
C LEU A 97 17.48 14.70 -8.05
N SER A 98 18.75 15.08 -8.17
CA SER A 98 19.33 16.25 -7.48
C SER A 98 18.92 17.60 -8.05
N HIS A 99 18.09 17.64 -9.11
CA HIS A 99 17.61 18.89 -9.68
C HIS A 99 16.10 19.10 -9.43
N PRO A 100 15.70 20.36 -9.10
CA PRO A 100 16.50 21.54 -8.77
C PRO A 100 17.16 21.42 -7.40
N HIS A 101 18.25 22.19 -7.16
CA HIS A 101 18.94 22.27 -5.86
C HIS A 101 18.26 23.24 -4.89
N SER A 102 16.97 23.19 -4.79
CA SER A 102 16.14 24.00 -3.89
C SER A 102 15.03 23.15 -3.30
N LEU A 103 14.54 23.55 -2.15
CA LEU A 103 13.35 22.95 -1.57
C LEU A 103 12.13 23.29 -2.42
N MET A 104 11.35 22.29 -2.78
CA MET A 104 10.19 22.41 -3.66
C MET A 104 8.92 22.05 -2.90
N PHE A 105 7.87 22.87 -3.04
CA PHE A 105 6.57 22.63 -2.44
C PHE A 105 6.70 22.33 -0.92
N ASP A 106 6.09 21.27 -0.40
CA ASP A 106 6.14 20.92 1.02
C ASP A 106 7.51 20.38 1.50
N GLU A 107 8.53 20.28 0.63
CA GLU A 107 9.91 20.02 1.08
C GLU A 107 10.37 21.09 2.09
N ILE A 108 9.87 22.33 1.99
CA ILE A 108 10.15 23.40 2.95
C ILE A 108 9.73 23.06 4.39
N TYR A 109 8.82 22.12 4.57
CA TYR A 109 8.42 21.60 5.87
C TYR A 109 9.07 20.24 6.14
N TYR A 110 8.76 19.24 5.34
CA TYR A 110 9.07 17.84 5.64
C TYR A 110 10.57 17.54 5.64
N VAL A 111 11.35 18.17 4.76
CA VAL A 111 12.81 17.95 4.70
C VAL A 111 13.50 18.58 5.90
N LYS A 112 13.10 19.81 6.28
CA LYS A 112 13.63 20.48 7.46
C LYS A 112 13.23 19.77 8.76
N ASP A 113 11.98 19.31 8.87
CA ASP A 113 11.51 18.51 9.99
C ASP A 113 12.26 17.19 10.09
N ALA A 114 12.53 16.55 8.94
CA ALA A 114 13.28 15.30 8.88
C ALA A 114 14.73 15.50 9.37
N TYR A 115 15.37 16.59 8.96
CA TYR A 115 16.71 16.94 9.45
C TYR A 115 16.70 17.20 10.96
N ALA A 116 15.72 17.98 11.47
CA ALA A 116 15.60 18.27 12.89
C ALA A 116 15.37 16.99 13.72
N LEU A 117 14.54 16.06 13.23
CA LEU A 117 14.31 14.76 13.88
C LEU A 117 15.60 13.93 14.02
N TRP A 118 16.43 13.87 12.97
CA TRP A 118 17.69 13.12 13.03
C TRP A 118 18.74 13.81 13.89
N HIS A 119 18.73 15.14 13.94
CA HIS A 119 19.73 15.94 14.66
C HIS A 119 19.38 16.16 16.14
N ASN A 120 18.13 16.56 16.44
CA ASN A 120 17.67 16.91 17.80
C ASN A 120 16.83 15.78 18.43
N GLY A 121 16.40 14.76 17.68
CA GLY A 121 15.47 13.73 18.10
C GLY A 121 13.99 14.14 18.09
N TYR A 122 13.70 15.38 17.76
CA TYR A 122 12.33 15.94 17.64
C TYR A 122 12.31 17.08 16.62
N GLU A 123 11.13 17.37 16.11
CA GLU A 123 10.95 18.48 15.18
C GLU A 123 11.17 19.82 15.92
N SER A 124 12.04 20.63 15.36
CA SER A 124 12.44 21.93 15.93
C SER A 124 12.18 23.06 14.94
N THR A 125 12.03 24.26 15.47
CA THR A 125 11.84 25.48 14.67
C THR A 125 13.11 25.86 13.93
N TRP A 126 12.94 26.65 12.89
CA TRP A 126 14.01 27.21 12.08
C TRP A 126 13.86 28.72 12.05
N LYS A 127 15.00 29.43 12.04
CA LYS A 127 15.03 30.89 11.88
C LYS A 127 14.60 31.29 10.47
N ASP A 128 14.19 32.55 10.33
CA ASP A 128 13.81 33.13 9.05
C ASP A 128 14.93 32.97 8.00
N GLY A 129 14.55 32.68 6.76
CA GLY A 129 15.52 32.48 5.67
C GLY A 129 16.16 31.09 5.63
N ALA A 130 15.75 30.17 6.51
CA ALA A 130 16.31 28.82 6.60
C ALA A 130 16.24 28.02 5.28
N ASP A 131 15.22 28.22 4.45
CA ASP A 131 15.06 27.46 3.21
C ASP A 131 16.23 27.67 2.23
N ALA A 132 16.66 28.92 2.08
CA ALA A 132 17.80 29.28 1.21
C ALA A 132 19.13 28.81 1.80
N LEU A 133 19.27 28.78 3.12
CA LEU A 133 20.46 28.27 3.82
C LEU A 133 20.53 26.76 3.71
N PHE A 134 19.43 26.07 4.02
CA PHE A 134 19.33 24.62 3.94
C PHE A 134 19.71 24.09 2.55
N ALA A 135 19.18 24.71 1.49
CA ALA A 135 19.51 24.34 0.11
C ALA A 135 20.99 24.50 -0.24
N LYS A 136 21.75 25.26 0.55
CA LYS A 136 23.20 25.42 0.40
C LYS A 136 24.03 24.57 1.35
N GLY A 137 23.36 23.69 2.13
CA GLY A 137 24.03 22.88 3.15
C GLY A 137 24.38 23.63 4.42
N ASP A 138 23.80 24.81 4.66
CA ASP A 138 23.97 25.58 5.89
C ASP A 138 22.75 25.35 6.83
N PHE A 139 22.99 24.64 7.90
CA PHE A 139 21.96 24.26 8.89
C PHE A 139 21.99 25.12 10.16
N SER A 140 22.76 26.24 10.15
CA SER A 140 22.91 27.13 11.30
C SER A 140 21.63 27.83 11.73
N ALA A 141 20.61 27.81 10.90
CA ALA A 141 19.27 28.33 11.21
C ALA A 141 18.41 27.37 12.06
N LEU A 142 18.83 26.10 12.27
CA LEU A 142 18.11 25.16 13.14
C LEU A 142 18.20 25.66 14.59
N THR A 143 17.06 25.56 15.30
CA THR A 143 16.99 25.86 16.74
C THR A 143 16.72 24.58 17.55
N THR A 144 16.72 24.69 18.87
CA THR A 144 16.28 23.64 19.78
C THR A 144 14.83 23.83 20.29
N ASP A 145 14.15 24.88 19.83
CA ASP A 145 12.78 25.13 20.23
C ASP A 145 11.84 24.13 19.51
N PRO A 146 10.89 23.49 20.25
CA PRO A 146 10.04 22.49 19.64
C PRO A 146 9.10 23.10 18.59
N SER A 147 8.99 22.42 17.46
CA SER A 147 8.05 22.78 16.40
C SER A 147 6.77 21.95 16.51
N TYR A 148 5.63 22.64 16.34
CA TYR A 148 4.36 21.98 16.11
C TYR A 148 4.26 21.46 14.69
N ILE A 149 3.91 20.19 14.53
CA ILE A 149 3.72 19.56 13.22
C ILE A 149 2.38 18.84 13.14
N VAL A 150 1.85 18.73 11.93
CA VAL A 150 0.48 18.22 11.69
C VAL A 150 0.42 16.76 11.27
N HIS A 151 1.56 16.12 11.02
CA HIS A 151 1.64 14.73 10.58
C HIS A 151 2.58 13.91 11.47
N PRO A 152 2.31 12.61 11.68
CA PRO A 152 3.20 11.71 12.41
C PRO A 152 4.62 11.66 11.82
N GLN A 153 5.56 11.11 12.58
CA GLN A 153 6.99 11.27 12.32
C GLN A 153 7.59 10.33 11.28
N LEU A 154 6.97 9.14 11.02
CA LEU A 154 7.62 8.07 10.25
C LEU A 154 8.07 8.50 8.85
N GLY A 155 7.26 9.26 8.12
CA GLY A 155 7.63 9.72 6.77
C GLY A 155 8.84 10.65 6.78
N LYS A 156 8.96 11.48 7.81
CA LYS A 156 10.10 12.37 8.01
C LYS A 156 11.37 11.59 8.41
N TRP A 157 11.23 10.56 9.24
CA TRP A 157 12.31 9.62 9.52
C TRP A 157 12.84 8.95 8.24
N LEU A 158 11.95 8.55 7.34
CA LEU A 158 12.34 7.95 6.06
C LEU A 158 13.04 8.96 5.14
N ILE A 159 12.56 10.20 5.05
CA ILE A 159 13.25 11.27 4.29
C ILE A 159 14.64 11.50 4.88
N GLY A 160 14.73 11.63 6.19
CA GLY A 160 15.99 11.84 6.90
C GLY A 160 16.98 10.69 6.73
N LEU A 161 16.50 9.44 6.64
CA LEU A 161 17.37 8.29 6.34
C LEU A 161 18.13 8.47 5.01
N GLY A 162 17.49 9.04 4.00
CA GLY A 162 18.16 9.37 2.74
C GLY A 162 19.24 10.44 2.91
N MET A 163 18.99 11.43 3.77
CA MET A 163 19.97 12.47 4.11
C MET A 163 21.17 11.90 4.90
N GLU A 164 20.94 10.97 5.82
CA GLU A 164 22.02 10.29 6.54
C GLU A 164 22.94 9.47 5.63
N ILE A 165 22.37 8.87 4.58
CA ILE A 165 23.13 8.03 3.65
C ILE A 165 23.90 8.86 2.61
N PHE A 166 23.30 9.93 2.09
CA PHE A 166 23.81 10.67 0.93
C PHE A 166 24.15 12.15 1.21
N GLY A 167 24.02 12.59 2.45
CA GLY A 167 24.23 13.96 2.88
C GLY A 167 22.95 14.80 2.83
N ALA A 168 22.77 15.61 3.86
CA ALA A 168 21.68 16.59 3.95
C ALA A 168 21.95 17.87 3.13
N ASP A 169 23.19 18.10 2.73
CA ASP A 169 23.62 19.18 1.85
C ASP A 169 23.30 18.92 0.36
N SER A 170 22.74 17.78 0.06
CA SER A 170 22.38 17.35 -1.30
C SER A 170 20.89 17.10 -1.44
N SER A 171 20.25 17.72 -2.45
CA SER A 171 18.86 17.41 -2.81
C SER A 171 18.65 15.95 -3.24
N PHE A 172 19.70 15.27 -3.66
CA PHE A 172 19.65 13.81 -3.85
C PHE A 172 19.37 13.10 -2.53
N GLY A 173 20.01 13.52 -1.42
CA GLY A 173 19.83 12.91 -0.11
C GLY A 173 18.38 12.90 0.35
N TRP A 174 17.73 14.05 0.40
CA TRP A 174 16.35 14.12 0.91
C TRP A 174 15.29 13.59 -0.05
N ARG A 175 15.60 13.38 -1.35
CA ARG A 175 14.71 12.81 -2.36
C ARG A 175 14.91 11.32 -2.60
N PHE A 176 16.00 10.74 -2.11
CA PHE A 176 16.35 9.35 -2.41
C PHE A 176 15.31 8.36 -1.88
N MET A 177 14.95 8.46 -0.62
CA MET A 177 13.96 7.51 -0.03
C MET A 177 12.55 7.65 -0.61
N PRO A 178 12.01 8.84 -0.89
CA PRO A 178 10.83 9.01 -1.73
C PRO A 178 10.92 8.30 -3.08
N ALA A 179 12.05 8.45 -3.80
CA ALA A 179 12.26 7.78 -5.08
C ALA A 179 12.27 6.25 -4.93
N VAL A 180 12.94 5.72 -3.92
CA VAL A 180 12.93 4.28 -3.61
C VAL A 180 11.51 3.79 -3.31
N ALA A 181 10.73 4.54 -2.51
CA ALA A 181 9.35 4.20 -2.22
C ALA A 181 8.49 4.14 -3.50
N GLY A 182 8.64 5.11 -4.42
CA GLY A 182 7.95 5.09 -5.71
C GLY A 182 8.35 3.91 -6.59
N ILE A 183 9.65 3.54 -6.62
CA ILE A 183 10.15 2.38 -7.36
C ILE A 183 9.56 1.07 -6.80
N LEU A 184 9.57 0.92 -5.47
CA LEU A 184 9.00 -0.25 -4.80
C LEU A 184 7.49 -0.36 -5.00
N THR A 185 6.78 0.77 -5.06
CA THR A 185 5.34 0.81 -5.34
C THR A 185 5.04 0.23 -6.73
N VAL A 186 5.83 0.58 -7.76
CA VAL A 186 5.70 0.02 -9.11
C VAL A 186 5.94 -1.49 -9.11
N ALA A 187 7.01 -1.96 -8.47
CA ALA A 187 7.31 -3.38 -8.35
C ALA A 187 6.17 -4.13 -7.64
N LEU A 188 5.67 -3.58 -6.54
CA LEU A 188 4.60 -4.18 -5.75
C LEU A 188 3.28 -4.23 -6.52
N LEU A 189 2.94 -3.17 -7.29
CA LEU A 189 1.75 -3.14 -8.14
C LEU A 189 1.82 -4.22 -9.22
N ALA A 190 2.96 -4.37 -9.90
CA ALA A 190 3.15 -5.43 -10.87
C ALA A 190 2.97 -6.83 -10.24
N ARG A 191 3.53 -7.06 -9.04
CA ARG A 191 3.37 -8.32 -8.30
C ARG A 191 1.94 -8.56 -7.85
N LEU A 192 1.24 -7.53 -7.36
CA LEU A 192 -0.16 -7.62 -6.98
C LEU A 192 -1.04 -7.95 -8.20
N THR A 193 -0.83 -7.26 -9.31
CA THR A 193 -1.58 -7.50 -10.56
C THR A 193 -1.34 -8.91 -11.08
N LEU A 194 -0.08 -9.38 -11.10
CA LEU A 194 0.22 -10.76 -11.48
C LEU A 194 -0.53 -11.77 -10.60
N ARG A 195 -0.59 -11.50 -9.30
CA ARG A 195 -1.27 -12.38 -8.35
C ARG A 195 -2.77 -12.44 -8.55
N LEU A 196 -3.39 -11.30 -8.85
CA LEU A 196 -4.83 -11.20 -9.07
C LEU A 196 -5.28 -11.77 -10.43
N THR A 197 -4.44 -11.60 -11.46
CA THR A 197 -4.81 -11.89 -12.86
C THR A 197 -4.13 -13.13 -13.44
N HIS A 198 -3.06 -13.61 -12.81
CA HIS A 198 -2.16 -14.66 -13.33
C HIS A 198 -1.55 -14.32 -14.70
N SER A 199 -1.62 -13.07 -15.15
CA SER A 199 -1.16 -12.58 -16.43
C SER A 199 0.10 -11.73 -16.30
N PRO A 200 1.27 -12.18 -16.76
CA PRO A 200 2.47 -11.35 -16.85
C PRO A 200 2.27 -10.10 -17.71
N ALA A 201 1.45 -10.19 -18.77
CA ALA A 201 1.15 -9.05 -19.61
C ALA A 201 0.40 -7.93 -18.85
N LEU A 202 -0.66 -8.28 -18.11
CA LEU A 202 -1.40 -7.32 -17.30
C LEU A 202 -0.53 -6.74 -16.17
N ALA A 203 0.33 -7.56 -15.57
CA ALA A 203 1.30 -7.10 -14.58
C ALA A 203 2.26 -6.06 -15.17
N GLY A 204 2.72 -6.31 -16.40
CA GLY A 204 3.58 -5.38 -17.14
C GLY A 204 2.88 -4.07 -17.46
N VAL A 205 1.66 -4.15 -17.97
CA VAL A 205 0.84 -2.94 -18.28
C VAL A 205 0.62 -2.10 -17.02
N ALA A 206 0.15 -2.71 -15.92
CA ALA A 206 -0.11 -1.99 -14.67
C ALA A 206 1.17 -1.35 -14.10
N GLY A 207 2.28 -2.12 -14.06
CA GLY A 207 3.56 -1.60 -13.61
C GLY A 207 4.10 -0.49 -14.49
N LEU A 208 4.02 -0.64 -15.83
CA LEU A 208 4.48 0.36 -16.78
C LEU A 208 3.68 1.66 -16.68
N LEU A 209 2.35 1.57 -16.63
CA LEU A 209 1.49 2.76 -16.48
C LEU A 209 1.89 3.57 -15.25
N LEU A 210 2.09 2.93 -14.09
CA LEU A 210 2.54 3.63 -12.90
C LEU A 210 4.02 4.10 -13.00
N ALA A 211 4.87 3.35 -13.71
CA ALA A 211 6.27 3.73 -13.89
C ALA A 211 6.45 5.03 -14.68
N VAL A 212 5.53 5.30 -15.62
CA VAL A 212 5.54 6.48 -16.50
C VAL A 212 4.47 7.52 -16.14
N ASP A 213 3.68 7.27 -15.09
CA ASP A 213 2.66 8.22 -14.63
C ASP A 213 3.31 9.51 -14.13
N GLY A 214 2.88 10.65 -14.69
CA GLY A 214 3.48 11.95 -14.39
C GLY A 214 3.32 12.36 -12.92
N VAL A 215 2.16 12.11 -12.31
CA VAL A 215 1.91 12.41 -10.90
C VAL A 215 2.76 11.50 -10.02
N GLY A 216 2.75 10.19 -10.28
CA GLY A 216 3.54 9.22 -9.53
C GLY A 216 5.06 9.46 -9.62
N ILE A 217 5.55 9.97 -10.77
CA ILE A 217 6.96 10.39 -10.92
C ILE A 217 7.20 11.61 -10.06
N THR A 218 6.39 12.65 -10.16
CA THR A 218 6.58 13.92 -9.44
C THR A 218 6.55 13.69 -7.94
N GLU A 219 5.53 13.03 -7.41
CA GLU A 219 5.38 12.71 -5.98
C GLU A 219 6.57 11.94 -5.39
N SER A 220 7.20 11.08 -6.20
CA SER A 220 8.35 10.28 -5.76
C SER A 220 9.71 10.95 -6.00
N ARG A 221 9.76 12.11 -6.69
CA ARG A 221 11.01 12.85 -6.95
C ARG A 221 11.22 14.05 -6.04
N ILE A 222 10.31 14.32 -5.14
CA ILE A 222 10.38 15.36 -4.13
C ILE A 222 10.18 14.76 -2.74
N GLY A 223 10.66 15.45 -1.71
CA GLY A 223 10.63 14.99 -0.32
C GLY A 223 9.24 15.09 0.31
N LEU A 224 8.26 14.36 -0.22
CA LEU A 224 6.88 14.32 0.25
C LEU A 224 6.57 13.05 1.04
N LEU A 225 5.51 13.14 1.85
CA LEU A 225 5.03 12.03 2.67
C LEU A 225 4.14 11.05 1.89
N ASP A 226 3.44 11.54 0.86
CA ASP A 226 2.34 10.82 0.18
C ASP A 226 2.81 9.57 -0.57
N VAL A 227 4.01 9.57 -1.12
CA VAL A 227 4.60 8.39 -1.77
C VAL A 227 4.74 7.20 -0.81
N PHE A 228 5.05 7.46 0.47
CA PHE A 228 5.14 6.38 1.48
C PHE A 228 3.74 5.84 1.85
N ILE A 229 2.70 6.70 1.86
CA ILE A 229 1.31 6.25 2.00
C ILE A 229 0.95 5.32 0.84
N GLY A 230 1.32 5.67 -0.38
CA GLY A 230 1.12 4.84 -1.58
C GLY A 230 1.79 3.47 -1.44
N LEU A 231 3.04 3.43 -1.00
CA LEU A 231 3.80 2.19 -0.80
C LEU A 231 3.17 1.29 0.28
N PHE A 232 3.01 1.82 1.51
CA PHE A 232 2.51 1.02 2.62
C PHE A 232 1.02 0.70 2.48
N GLY A 233 0.24 1.59 1.87
CA GLY A 233 -1.15 1.32 1.53
C GLY A 233 -1.29 0.18 0.54
N LEU A 234 -0.50 0.17 -0.53
CA LEU A 234 -0.49 -0.92 -1.50
C LEU A 234 0.04 -2.23 -0.89
N LEU A 235 1.04 -2.15 0.00
CA LEU A 235 1.54 -3.31 0.74
C LEU A 235 0.45 -3.90 1.64
N THR A 236 -0.35 -3.06 2.29
CA THR A 236 -1.52 -3.50 3.08
C THR A 236 -2.49 -4.31 2.21
N VAL A 237 -2.84 -3.80 1.03
CA VAL A 237 -3.72 -4.49 0.08
C VAL A 237 -3.09 -5.80 -0.42
N TYR A 238 -1.78 -5.80 -0.70
CA TYR A 238 -1.07 -7.03 -1.09
C TYR A 238 -1.13 -8.10 0.00
N CYS A 239 -0.84 -7.72 1.25
CA CYS A 239 -0.92 -8.63 2.40
C CYS A 239 -2.34 -9.15 2.60
N LEU A 240 -3.36 -8.30 2.41
CA LEU A 240 -4.76 -8.69 2.50
C LEU A 240 -5.17 -9.73 1.44
N VAL A 241 -4.73 -9.55 0.19
CA VAL A 241 -4.96 -10.53 -0.87
C VAL A 241 -4.28 -11.86 -0.53
N ARG A 242 -3.06 -11.82 0.00
CA ARG A 242 -2.34 -13.00 0.49
C ARG A 242 -3.06 -13.70 1.64
N ASP A 243 -3.61 -12.91 2.57
CA ASP A 243 -4.39 -13.43 3.68
C ASP A 243 -5.65 -14.14 3.22
N ARG A 244 -6.42 -13.52 2.31
CA ARG A 244 -7.62 -14.15 1.73
C ARG A 244 -7.32 -15.53 1.13
N GLU A 245 -6.23 -15.66 0.41
CA GLU A 245 -5.82 -16.93 -0.20
C GLU A 245 -5.39 -17.96 0.84
N TRP A 246 -4.54 -17.52 1.77
CA TRP A 246 -4.04 -18.35 2.85
C TRP A 246 -5.16 -18.84 3.75
N PHE A 247 -6.04 -17.93 4.17
CA PHE A 247 -7.19 -18.22 5.02
C PHE A 247 -8.13 -19.25 4.36
N ARG A 248 -8.53 -19.00 3.12
CA ARG A 248 -9.41 -19.91 2.39
C ARG A 248 -8.78 -21.29 2.17
N SER A 249 -7.48 -21.35 1.91
CA SER A 249 -6.74 -22.61 1.80
C SER A 249 -6.73 -23.38 3.12
N ARG A 250 -6.51 -22.70 4.24
CA ARG A 250 -6.59 -23.31 5.57
C ARG A 250 -8.00 -23.78 5.91
N LEU A 251 -9.00 -23.00 5.52
CA LEU A 251 -10.39 -23.35 5.71
C LEU A 251 -10.77 -24.62 4.93
N ALA A 252 -10.36 -24.73 3.66
CA ALA A 252 -10.56 -25.92 2.84
C ALA A 252 -9.87 -27.16 3.44
N ALA A 253 -8.63 -27.02 3.85
CA ALA A 253 -7.86 -28.12 4.45
C ALA A 253 -8.46 -28.59 5.81
N GLY A 254 -8.94 -27.65 6.65
CA GLY A 254 -9.53 -27.96 7.95
C GLY A 254 -10.91 -28.62 7.89
N LEU A 255 -11.54 -28.63 6.72
CA LEU A 255 -12.85 -29.27 6.50
C LEU A 255 -12.74 -30.71 5.99
N ASP A 256 -11.55 -31.17 5.65
CA ASP A 256 -11.27 -32.54 5.21
C ASP A 256 -12.29 -33.08 4.18
N GLY A 257 -12.65 -32.25 3.23
CA GLY A 257 -13.57 -32.58 2.15
C GLY A 257 -15.07 -32.55 2.50
N THR A 258 -15.43 -32.21 3.72
CA THR A 258 -16.84 -32.12 4.16
C THR A 258 -17.28 -30.66 4.29
N LEU A 259 -18.59 -30.39 4.15
CA LEU A 259 -19.14 -29.08 4.44
C LEU A 259 -19.23 -28.86 5.95
N PRO A 260 -19.00 -27.63 6.45
CA PRO A 260 -19.10 -27.34 7.87
C PRO A 260 -20.57 -27.48 8.34
N GLY A 261 -20.74 -27.85 9.60
CA GLY A 261 -22.06 -27.81 10.26
C GLY A 261 -22.50 -26.39 10.61
N ALA A 262 -22.67 -26.10 11.90
CA ALA A 262 -22.99 -24.74 12.35
C ALA A 262 -21.80 -23.78 12.24
N TRP A 263 -20.61 -24.26 12.60
CA TRP A 263 -19.36 -23.47 12.67
C TRP A 263 -18.29 -24.07 11.76
N ALA A 264 -17.53 -23.22 11.10
CA ALA A 264 -16.39 -23.64 10.30
C ALA A 264 -15.07 -23.53 11.11
N PRO A 265 -14.02 -24.29 10.76
CA PRO A 265 -12.73 -24.20 11.43
C PRO A 265 -12.19 -22.76 11.48
N LEU A 266 -11.65 -22.34 12.63
CA LEU A 266 -11.14 -21.00 12.85
C LEU A 266 -9.62 -21.03 13.02
N PRO A 267 -8.82 -20.60 12.03
CA PRO A 267 -7.40 -20.42 12.23
C PRO A 267 -7.16 -19.21 13.14
N LEU A 268 -6.64 -19.47 14.34
CA LEU A 268 -6.41 -18.40 15.35
C LEU A 268 -5.34 -17.41 14.95
N LEU A 269 -4.33 -17.84 14.19
CA LEU A 269 -3.24 -16.97 13.73
C LEU A 269 -3.32 -16.79 12.21
N ARG A 270 -3.44 -15.54 11.78
CA ARG A 270 -3.48 -15.13 10.38
C ARG A 270 -2.24 -14.26 10.07
N PRO A 271 -1.12 -14.86 9.66
CA PRO A 271 0.15 -14.14 9.54
C PRO A 271 0.12 -13.02 8.48
N TRP A 272 -0.63 -13.22 7.40
CA TRP A 272 -0.79 -12.19 6.38
C TRP A 272 -1.71 -11.06 6.82
N LEU A 273 -2.68 -11.32 7.67
CA LEU A 273 -3.53 -10.30 8.25
C LEU A 273 -2.76 -9.45 9.28
N LEU A 274 -1.88 -10.09 10.09
CA LEU A 274 -0.93 -9.37 10.94
C LEU A 274 0.00 -8.47 10.12
N ALA A 275 0.53 -8.98 9.01
CA ALA A 275 1.36 -8.18 8.09
C ALA A 275 0.58 -7.01 7.47
N ALA A 276 -0.72 -7.19 7.17
CA ALA A 276 -1.60 -6.11 6.74
C ALA A 276 -1.79 -5.07 7.84
N GLY A 277 -1.99 -5.50 9.10
CA GLY A 277 -2.08 -4.63 10.26
C GLY A 277 -0.80 -3.81 10.50
N LEU A 278 0.37 -4.45 10.40
CA LEU A 278 1.67 -3.77 10.45
C LEU A 278 1.78 -2.70 9.37
N SER A 279 1.49 -3.04 8.12
CA SER A 279 1.60 -2.12 7.00
C SER A 279 0.58 -0.97 7.08
N ALA A 280 -0.65 -1.23 7.52
CA ALA A 280 -1.66 -0.21 7.77
C ALA A 280 -1.23 0.73 8.90
N GLY A 281 -0.60 0.19 9.95
CA GLY A 281 -0.01 0.99 11.03
C GLY A 281 1.11 1.91 10.54
N LEU A 282 1.99 1.43 9.65
CA LEU A 282 3.00 2.25 8.99
C LEU A 282 2.33 3.37 8.15
N THR A 283 1.24 3.06 7.42
CA THR A 283 0.48 4.06 6.68
C THR A 283 -0.09 5.15 7.61
N CYS A 284 -0.69 4.75 8.73
CA CYS A 284 -1.19 5.69 9.75
C CYS A 284 -0.06 6.54 10.36
N SER A 285 1.15 5.97 10.50
CA SER A 285 2.33 6.65 11.05
C SER A 285 2.95 7.66 10.07
N ILE A 286 2.47 7.71 8.82
CA ILE A 286 2.81 8.77 7.85
C ILE A 286 1.76 9.90 7.92
N LYS A 287 0.49 9.56 7.72
CA LYS A 287 -0.65 10.50 7.79
C LYS A 287 -1.89 9.81 8.35
N TRP A 288 -2.75 10.55 9.02
CA TRP A 288 -4.01 10.02 9.58
C TRP A 288 -4.99 9.48 8.53
N SER A 289 -4.84 9.87 7.26
CA SER A 289 -5.59 9.26 6.16
C SER A 289 -5.42 7.74 6.05
N GLY A 290 -4.32 7.19 6.59
CA GLY A 290 -4.12 5.74 6.73
C GLY A 290 -5.23 5.05 7.55
N ALA A 291 -5.88 5.76 8.48
CA ALA A 291 -6.98 5.20 9.25
C ALA A 291 -8.23 4.88 8.39
N TYR A 292 -8.48 5.66 7.33
CA TYR A 292 -9.54 5.33 6.36
C TYR A 292 -9.24 4.05 5.59
N LEU A 293 -7.98 3.85 5.21
CA LEU A 293 -7.55 2.59 4.60
C LEU A 293 -7.73 1.41 5.56
N LEU A 294 -7.29 1.56 6.82
CA LEU A 294 -7.44 0.53 7.85
C LEU A 294 -8.93 0.16 8.05
N ALA A 295 -9.82 1.14 8.12
CA ALA A 295 -11.24 0.90 8.23
C ALA A 295 -11.81 0.17 7.00
N ALA A 296 -11.46 0.61 5.79
CA ALA A 296 -11.90 -0.04 4.55
C ALA A 296 -11.41 -1.48 4.44
N VAL A 297 -10.15 -1.72 4.79
CA VAL A 297 -9.53 -3.06 4.82
C VAL A 297 -10.21 -3.95 5.85
N GLY A 298 -10.49 -3.44 7.05
CA GLY A 298 -11.20 -4.17 8.10
C GLY A 298 -12.60 -4.63 7.65
N ILE A 299 -13.36 -3.73 7.03
CA ILE A 299 -14.68 -4.07 6.46
C ILE A 299 -14.53 -5.13 5.35
N LEU A 300 -13.54 -4.97 4.47
CA LEU A 300 -13.33 -5.89 3.35
C LEU A 300 -12.97 -7.31 3.81
N VAL A 301 -12.15 -7.45 4.86
CA VAL A 301 -11.82 -8.75 5.46
C VAL A 301 -13.08 -9.45 5.95
N VAL A 302 -13.90 -8.77 6.76
CA VAL A 302 -15.15 -9.33 7.28
C VAL A 302 -16.08 -9.74 6.14
N VAL A 303 -16.23 -8.92 5.10
CA VAL A 303 -17.05 -9.26 3.92
C VAL A 303 -16.51 -10.48 3.18
N TRP A 304 -15.19 -10.60 3.05
CA TRP A 304 -14.57 -11.77 2.41
C TRP A 304 -14.76 -13.06 3.23
N ASP A 305 -14.67 -12.98 4.55
CA ASP A 305 -14.86 -14.11 5.44
C ASP A 305 -16.33 -14.55 5.46
N LEU A 306 -17.28 -13.61 5.55
CA LEU A 306 -18.71 -13.88 5.41
C LEU A 306 -19.03 -14.55 4.07
N THR A 307 -18.42 -14.06 2.98
CA THR A 307 -18.58 -14.63 1.64
C THR A 307 -18.05 -16.07 1.57
N ALA A 308 -16.90 -16.34 2.21
CA ALA A 308 -16.34 -17.69 2.26
C ALA A 308 -17.26 -18.66 3.03
N LEU A 309 -17.72 -18.26 4.21
CA LEU A 309 -18.63 -19.08 5.02
C LEU A 309 -19.98 -19.35 4.34
N ARG A 310 -20.54 -18.33 3.69
CA ARG A 310 -21.78 -18.47 2.92
C ARG A 310 -21.63 -19.45 1.75
N ARG A 311 -20.48 -19.40 1.03
CA ARG A 311 -20.18 -20.35 -0.05
C ARG A 311 -20.03 -21.77 0.43
N LEU A 312 -19.60 -21.97 1.67
CA LEU A 312 -19.51 -23.26 2.33
C LEU A 312 -20.83 -23.72 2.96
N GLU A 313 -21.91 -22.96 2.84
CA GLU A 313 -23.22 -23.25 3.41
C GLU A 313 -23.19 -23.44 4.94
N ALA A 314 -22.24 -22.80 5.64
CA ALA A 314 -22.19 -22.83 7.09
C ALA A 314 -23.51 -22.27 7.68
N ARG A 315 -24.17 -23.05 8.54
CA ARG A 315 -25.51 -22.69 9.06
C ARG A 315 -25.48 -21.34 9.80
N SER A 316 -24.44 -21.09 10.59
CA SER A 316 -24.28 -19.87 11.38
C SER A 316 -23.32 -18.86 10.72
N TRP A 317 -23.22 -18.83 9.39
CA TRP A 317 -22.23 -18.04 8.64
C TRP A 317 -22.16 -16.57 9.07
N LEU A 318 -23.30 -15.94 9.42
CA LEU A 318 -23.34 -14.53 9.83
C LEU A 318 -22.78 -14.34 11.25
N ALA A 319 -23.23 -15.18 12.21
CA ALA A 319 -22.76 -15.11 13.59
C ALA A 319 -21.27 -15.51 13.68
N ASP A 320 -20.85 -16.58 13.00
CA ASP A 320 -19.45 -17.01 12.94
C ASP A 320 -18.57 -15.91 12.31
N GLY A 321 -19.01 -15.35 11.18
CA GLY A 321 -18.24 -14.34 10.46
C GLY A 321 -18.09 -13.00 11.21
N ILE A 322 -19.14 -12.55 11.91
CA ILE A 322 -19.10 -11.26 12.64
C ILE A 322 -18.49 -11.44 14.03
N LEU A 323 -19.01 -12.37 14.84
CA LEU A 323 -18.64 -12.43 16.27
C LEU A 323 -17.30 -13.11 16.50
N HIS A 324 -17.05 -14.26 15.86
CA HIS A 324 -15.80 -14.99 16.08
C HIS A 324 -14.68 -14.48 15.16
N ARG A 325 -14.92 -14.46 13.85
CA ARG A 325 -13.90 -14.07 12.88
C ARG A 325 -13.67 -12.58 12.88
N GLY A 326 -14.72 -11.77 12.81
CA GLY A 326 -14.60 -10.32 12.86
C GLY A 326 -13.92 -9.81 14.12
N GLY A 327 -14.15 -10.44 15.28
CA GLY A 327 -13.42 -10.16 16.50
C GLY A 327 -11.93 -10.49 16.39
N LEU A 328 -11.60 -11.65 15.81
CA LEU A 328 -10.21 -12.06 15.59
C LEU A 328 -9.51 -11.20 14.53
N ASP A 329 -10.22 -10.86 13.45
CA ASP A 329 -9.72 -9.97 12.40
C ASP A 329 -9.39 -8.58 12.94
N PHE A 330 -10.29 -8.05 13.79
CA PHE A 330 -10.04 -6.80 14.50
C PHE A 330 -8.76 -6.88 15.34
N LEU A 331 -8.55 -7.97 16.10
CA LEU A 331 -7.35 -8.14 16.93
C LEU A 331 -6.06 -8.24 16.10
N HIS A 332 -6.11 -8.78 14.88
CA HIS A 332 -4.96 -8.85 13.98
C HIS A 332 -4.67 -7.54 13.26
N LEU A 333 -5.68 -6.71 13.01
CA LEU A 333 -5.54 -5.47 12.27
C LEU A 333 -5.36 -4.26 13.18
N VAL A 334 -6.36 -3.97 14.02
CA VAL A 334 -6.46 -2.67 14.69
C VAL A 334 -5.46 -2.50 15.83
N PRO A 335 -5.34 -3.42 16.81
CA PRO A 335 -4.33 -3.30 17.86
C PRO A 335 -2.91 -3.34 17.31
N VAL A 336 -2.66 -4.13 16.25
CA VAL A 336 -1.34 -4.19 15.61
C VAL A 336 -1.01 -2.86 14.93
N ALA A 337 -1.94 -2.31 14.13
CA ALA A 337 -1.76 -1.01 13.52
C ALA A 337 -1.57 0.11 14.57
N PHE A 338 -2.34 0.06 15.66
CA PHE A 338 -2.21 1.01 16.76
C PHE A 338 -0.85 0.91 17.45
N ALA A 339 -0.37 -0.32 17.72
CA ALA A 339 0.95 -0.53 18.32
C ALA A 339 2.07 0.02 17.44
N VAL A 340 2.01 -0.20 16.12
CA VAL A 340 2.95 0.38 15.14
C VAL A 340 2.86 1.91 15.14
N TYR A 341 1.66 2.46 15.17
CA TYR A 341 1.45 3.89 15.23
C TYR A 341 2.08 4.52 16.46
N VAL A 342 1.83 3.95 17.64
CA VAL A 342 2.42 4.44 18.91
C VAL A 342 3.94 4.27 18.90
N ALA A 343 4.43 3.14 18.41
CA ALA A 343 5.87 2.91 18.25
C ALA A 343 6.53 3.94 17.31
N GLY A 344 5.81 4.43 16.30
CA GLY A 344 6.28 5.50 15.42
C GLY A 344 6.56 6.84 16.12
N TRP A 345 6.05 7.02 17.34
CA TRP A 345 6.30 8.19 18.20
C TRP A 345 7.45 7.98 19.19
N TRP A 346 8.26 6.91 19.04
CA TRP A 346 9.32 6.54 19.98
C TRP A 346 10.26 7.70 20.32
N SER A 347 10.65 8.49 19.32
CA SER A 347 11.55 9.61 19.48
C SER A 347 10.91 10.73 20.32
N TRP A 348 9.64 11.03 20.06
CA TRP A 348 8.89 11.98 20.87
C TRP A 348 8.86 11.56 22.36
N PHE A 349 8.65 10.29 22.66
CA PHE A 349 8.65 9.78 24.05
C PHE A 349 10.00 9.90 24.74
N THR A 350 11.11 9.85 24.00
CA THR A 350 12.46 9.81 24.55
C THR A 350 13.13 11.19 24.65
N HIS A 351 12.54 12.23 24.08
CA HIS A 351 13.11 13.58 24.05
C HIS A 351 12.20 14.60 24.72
N ALA A 352 12.58 15.01 25.95
CA ALA A 352 11.82 15.95 26.76
C ALA A 352 11.65 17.36 26.12
N GLY A 353 12.49 17.70 25.13
CA GLY A 353 12.37 18.95 24.37
C GLY A 353 11.27 18.96 23.31
N ALA A 354 10.62 17.80 23.04
CA ALA A 354 9.61 17.70 22.00
C ALA A 354 8.33 18.51 22.32
N TYR A 355 7.61 18.90 21.27
CA TYR A 355 6.38 19.69 21.40
C TYR A 355 5.34 19.01 22.32
N LYS A 356 4.75 19.78 23.23
CA LYS A 356 3.79 19.31 24.25
C LYS A 356 4.34 18.33 25.28
N HIS A 357 5.60 17.96 25.25
CA HIS A 357 6.19 17.15 26.32
C HIS A 357 6.18 17.93 27.64
N GLY A 358 5.68 17.32 28.73
CA GLY A 358 5.50 18.00 30.04
C GLY A 358 4.24 18.87 30.17
N TRP A 359 3.34 18.85 29.18
CA TRP A 359 2.09 19.60 29.22
C TRP A 359 1.19 19.24 30.41
N ALA A 360 1.07 17.96 30.75
CA ALA A 360 0.22 17.50 31.84
C ALA A 360 0.69 18.06 33.22
N GLU A 361 2.00 18.09 33.43
CA GLU A 361 2.59 18.67 34.65
C GLU A 361 2.36 20.19 34.69
N GLN A 362 2.58 20.90 33.59
CA GLN A 362 2.32 22.34 33.51
C GLN A 362 0.85 22.67 33.82
N MET A 363 -0.11 21.89 33.29
CA MET A 363 -1.52 22.08 33.57
C MET A 363 -1.87 21.87 35.05
N ARG A 364 -1.30 20.83 35.67
CA ARG A 364 -1.51 20.61 37.13
C ARG A 364 -0.96 21.75 37.97
N GLN A 365 0.23 22.24 37.65
CA GLN A 365 0.81 23.39 38.34
C GLN A 365 -0.04 24.65 38.17
N ALA A 366 -0.69 24.80 37.03
CA ALA A 366 -1.64 25.87 36.75
C ALA A 366 -3.04 25.65 37.35
N GLY A 367 -3.26 24.56 38.10
CA GLY A 367 -4.57 24.24 38.69
C GLY A 367 -5.62 23.75 37.68
N THR A 368 -5.20 23.41 36.44
CA THR A 368 -6.10 22.90 35.39
C THR A 368 -6.22 21.37 35.52
N PRO A 369 -7.44 20.80 35.51
CA PRO A 369 -7.63 19.37 35.62
C PRO A 369 -7.02 18.61 34.42
N VAL A 370 -6.27 17.56 34.72
CA VAL A 370 -5.72 16.61 33.76
C VAL A 370 -6.31 15.23 34.04
N ARG A 371 -6.41 14.38 33.02
CA ARG A 371 -6.96 13.01 33.16
C ARG A 371 -6.07 12.17 34.10
N SER A 372 -6.52 11.97 35.35
CA SER A 372 -5.76 11.31 36.43
C SER A 372 -5.55 9.81 36.21
N TRP A 373 -6.39 9.18 35.35
CA TRP A 373 -6.30 7.74 35.02
C TRP A 373 -5.27 7.43 33.93
N LEU A 374 -4.73 8.48 33.27
CA LEU A 374 -3.79 8.35 32.16
C LEU A 374 -2.41 8.85 32.61
N PRO A 375 -1.32 8.09 32.35
CA PRO A 375 0.05 8.56 32.59
C PRO A 375 0.32 9.89 31.90
N ASP A 376 1.21 10.71 32.46
CA ASP A 376 1.50 12.06 31.97
C ASP A 376 1.97 12.06 30.52
N SER A 377 2.89 11.19 30.15
CA SER A 377 3.38 11.06 28.77
C SER A 377 2.28 10.75 27.76
N LEU A 378 1.27 9.99 28.17
CA LEU A 378 0.10 9.72 27.32
C LEU A 378 -0.91 10.88 27.32
N ASN A 379 -1.03 11.62 28.40
CA ASN A 379 -1.78 12.89 28.42
C ASN A 379 -1.16 13.92 27.46
N ASP A 380 0.16 14.05 27.51
CA ASP A 380 0.94 14.95 26.66
C ASP A 380 0.76 14.58 25.18
N LEU A 381 0.92 13.29 24.84
CA LEU A 381 0.73 12.79 23.49
C LEU A 381 -0.72 12.98 23.00
N LEU A 382 -1.69 12.72 23.87
CA LEU A 382 -3.11 12.94 23.55
C LEU A 382 -3.39 14.41 23.28
N GLU A 383 -2.83 15.35 24.09
CA GLU A 383 -3.00 16.78 23.83
C GLU A 383 -2.32 17.20 22.52
N TYR A 384 -1.18 16.61 22.17
CA TYR A 384 -0.56 16.82 20.86
C TYR A 384 -1.52 16.37 19.74
N HIS A 385 -2.10 15.19 19.85
CA HIS A 385 -3.06 14.67 18.88
C HIS A 385 -4.33 15.52 18.79
N LEU A 386 -4.83 16.02 19.94
CA LEU A 386 -5.96 16.95 19.96
C LEU A 386 -5.60 18.30 19.28
N SER A 387 -4.36 18.75 19.42
CA SER A 387 -3.88 19.96 18.72
C SER A 387 -3.84 19.72 17.20
N MET A 388 -3.35 18.56 16.76
CA MET A 388 -3.38 18.16 15.34
C MET A 388 -4.82 18.05 14.80
N TYR A 389 -5.72 17.45 15.58
CA TYR A 389 -7.13 17.35 15.20
C TYR A 389 -7.79 18.72 15.05
N ARG A 390 -7.61 19.61 16.05
CA ARG A 390 -8.14 20.99 15.99
C ARG A 390 -7.61 21.72 14.77
N PHE A 391 -6.32 21.60 14.47
CA PHE A 391 -5.73 22.21 13.27
C PHE A 391 -6.42 21.72 12.00
N HIS A 392 -6.56 20.41 11.81
CA HIS A 392 -7.18 19.85 10.60
C HIS A 392 -8.65 20.23 10.44
N VAL A 393 -9.41 20.35 11.55
CA VAL A 393 -10.83 20.72 11.50
C VAL A 393 -11.02 22.23 11.27
N SER A 394 -10.09 23.04 11.78
CA SER A 394 -10.17 24.52 11.65
C SER A 394 -9.49 25.05 10.40
N LEU A 395 -8.83 24.19 9.62
CA LEU A 395 -8.15 24.61 8.40
C LEU A 395 -9.16 25.02 7.33
N ASP A 396 -9.29 26.32 7.12
CA ASP A 396 -10.12 26.95 6.07
C ASP A 396 -9.25 27.88 5.23
N SER A 397 -8.43 27.30 4.38
CA SER A 397 -7.56 28.05 3.47
C SER A 397 -7.91 27.75 2.02
N THR A 398 -8.10 28.80 1.23
CA THR A 398 -8.25 28.66 -0.21
C THR A 398 -6.88 28.50 -0.86
N HIS A 399 -6.78 27.65 -1.88
CA HIS A 399 -5.56 27.49 -2.66
C HIS A 399 -5.83 27.86 -4.12
N PRO A 400 -4.93 28.61 -4.81
CA PRO A 400 -5.15 29.02 -6.20
C PRO A 400 -5.39 27.84 -7.17
N TYR A 401 -4.81 26.69 -6.87
CA TYR A 401 -4.93 25.47 -7.67
C TYR A 401 -5.95 24.47 -7.09
N MET A 402 -6.80 24.91 -6.14
CA MET A 402 -7.85 24.05 -5.61
C MET A 402 -8.86 23.70 -6.68
N SER A 403 -9.06 22.42 -6.94
CA SER A 403 -10.05 21.90 -7.87
C SER A 403 -11.01 20.94 -7.18
N LYS A 404 -12.27 20.94 -7.62
CA LYS A 404 -13.27 19.99 -7.11
C LYS A 404 -13.09 18.65 -7.82
N PRO A 405 -13.34 17.49 -7.15
CA PRO A 405 -13.19 16.16 -7.74
C PRO A 405 -13.93 15.97 -9.06
N ILE A 406 -15.09 16.61 -9.21
CA ILE A 406 -15.88 16.55 -10.46
C ILE A 406 -15.19 17.24 -11.65
N GLY A 407 -14.20 18.08 -11.39
CA GLY A 407 -13.41 18.78 -12.41
C GLY A 407 -12.08 18.10 -12.77
N TRP A 408 -11.81 16.95 -12.19
CA TRP A 408 -10.58 16.19 -12.43
C TRP A 408 -10.61 15.40 -13.73
#